data_553349a6ddddcc019c0ffbe27bfed334
#
_entry.id   553349a6ddddcc019c0ffbe27bfed334
#
_cell.length_a   1.000
_cell.length_b   1.000
_cell.length_c   1.000
_cell.angle_alpha   90.00
_cell.angle_beta   90.00
_cell.angle_gamma   90.00
#
_symmetry.space_group_name_H-M   'P 1'
#
loop_
_entity.id
_entity.type
_entity.pdbx_description
1 polymer ?
#
loop_
_entity_poly.entity_id
_entity_poly.type
_entity_poly.pdbx_seq_one_letter_code
_entity_poly.pdbx_strand_id
1 'polypeptide(L)'
;MYRRKQYGQIENQKSKGVNHMKYRKKPVVIEAFQLNERGLVEEDWFWDAVTNNTIITYGFGKFNENPAWCVITTPEGPVTASTGDYIIRGVNGEIYPCKPDIFEKTHEIVE
;
A
#
# COMPACT_ATOMS: atom_id res chain seq x y z
N MET A 1 -2.62 8.28 -7.89
CA MET A 1 -3.55 8.01 -6.79
C MET A 1 -4.47 6.87 -7.16
N TYR A 2 -4.72 5.99 -6.23
CA TYR A 2 -5.51 4.78 -6.45
C TYR A 2 -6.67 4.70 -5.46
N ARG A 3 -7.75 4.07 -5.91
CA ARG A 3 -8.90 3.80 -5.06
C ARG A 3 -8.96 2.29 -4.80
N ARG A 4 -9.21 1.93 -3.56
CA ARG A 4 -9.47 0.54 -3.21
C ARG A 4 -10.82 0.12 -3.76
N LYS A 5 -10.84 -1.00 -4.48
CA LYS A 5 -12.10 -1.53 -5.01
C LYS A 5 -13.00 -1.99 -3.88
N GLN A 6 -14.28 -1.78 -4.06
CA GLN A 6 -15.28 -2.35 -3.16
C GLN A 6 -15.61 -3.76 -3.60
N TYR A 7 -15.52 -4.68 -2.67
CA TYR A 7 -15.93 -6.07 -2.89
C TYR A 7 -17.22 -6.30 -2.16
N GLY A 8 -18.33 -6.17 -2.88
CA GLY A 8 -19.62 -6.54 -2.40
C GLY A 8 -20.01 -5.92 -1.07
N GLN A 9 -21.12 -6.37 -0.59
CA GLN A 9 -21.65 -6.00 0.71
C GLN A 9 -21.27 -7.07 1.72
N ILE A 10 -21.02 -6.62 2.95
CA ILE A 10 -20.93 -7.54 4.06
C ILE A 10 -22.37 -7.83 4.48
N GLU A 11 -22.78 -9.06 4.34
CA GLU A 11 -24.09 -9.49 4.79
C GLU A 11 -23.95 -10.26 6.09
N ASN A 12 -24.60 -9.74 7.12
CA ASN A 12 -24.63 -10.43 8.38
C ASN A 12 -25.60 -11.59 8.32
N GLN A 13 -25.21 -12.71 8.89
CA GLN A 13 -26.12 -13.83 9.03
C GLN A 13 -27.26 -13.45 9.94
N LYS A 14 -28.46 -13.89 9.60
CA LYS A 14 -29.61 -13.65 10.45
C LYS A 14 -29.47 -14.40 11.76
N SER A 15 -29.47 -13.65 12.83
CA SER A 15 -29.52 -14.20 14.16
C SER A 15 -30.86 -13.86 14.77
N LYS A 16 -31.53 -14.85 15.40
CA LYS A 16 -32.83 -14.64 16.01
C LYS A 16 -32.73 -13.61 17.14
N GLY A 17 -33.59 -12.62 17.08
CA GLY A 17 -33.68 -11.61 18.12
C GLY A 17 -32.62 -10.56 18.11
N VAL A 18 -31.78 -10.53 17.09
CA VAL A 18 -30.72 -9.53 16.92
C VAL A 18 -30.99 -8.71 15.67
N ASN A 19 -30.94 -7.40 15.82
CA ASN A 19 -31.00 -6.52 14.68
C ASN A 19 -29.70 -6.70 13.89
N HIS A 20 -29.85 -6.97 12.63
CA HIS A 20 -28.70 -7.03 11.76
C HIS A 20 -28.93 -6.13 10.56
N MET A 21 -27.86 -5.51 10.13
CA MET A 21 -27.88 -4.59 9.01
C MET A 21 -26.86 -5.02 8.00
N LYS A 22 -27.08 -4.61 6.77
CA LYS A 22 -26.09 -4.80 5.73
C LYS A 22 -25.07 -3.68 5.79
N TYR A 23 -23.82 -4.03 5.66
CA TYR A 23 -22.74 -3.07 5.69
C TYR A 23 -21.95 -3.15 4.40
N ARG A 24 -21.49 -2.01 3.96
CA ARG A 24 -20.59 -1.91 2.82
C ARG A 24 -19.31 -1.21 3.27
N LYS A 25 -18.18 -1.74 2.89
CA LYS A 25 -16.92 -1.09 3.15
C LYS A 25 -16.88 0.25 2.40
N LYS A 26 -16.58 1.33 3.12
CA LYS A 26 -16.47 2.64 2.50
C LYS A 26 -15.31 2.68 1.53
N PRO A 27 -15.48 3.28 0.35
CA PRO A 27 -14.36 3.49 -0.55
C PRO A 27 -13.39 4.49 0.06
N VAL A 28 -12.09 4.21 -0.05
CA VAL A 28 -11.04 5.12 0.38
C VAL A 28 -10.11 5.38 -0.78
N VAL A 29 -9.66 6.62 -0.88
CA VAL A 29 -8.65 7.01 -1.85
C VAL A 29 -7.31 7.02 -1.13
N ILE A 30 -6.34 6.32 -1.71
CA ILE A 30 -4.99 6.23 -1.19
C ILE A 30 -4.01 6.71 -2.25
N GLU A 31 -2.79 6.96 -1.82
CA GLU A 31 -1.69 7.23 -2.73
C GLU A 31 -0.80 5.99 -2.81
N ALA A 32 -0.29 5.71 -3.99
CA ALA A 32 0.58 4.56 -4.19
C ALA A 32 1.45 4.75 -5.42
N PHE A 33 2.58 4.05 -5.43
CA PHE A 33 3.40 3.94 -6.62
C PHE A 33 4.01 2.54 -6.66
N GLN A 34 4.43 2.13 -7.85
CA GLN A 34 5.10 0.86 -8.04
C GLN A 34 6.61 1.07 -7.99
N LEU A 35 7.29 0.32 -7.13
CA LEU A 35 8.73 0.43 -7.00
C LEU A 35 9.42 -0.11 -8.25
N ASN A 36 10.20 0.72 -8.92
CA ASN A 36 10.98 0.29 -10.07
C ASN A 36 12.36 -0.21 -9.65
N GLU A 37 13.05 -0.87 -10.55
CA GLU A 37 14.32 -1.52 -10.24
C GLU A 37 15.45 -0.57 -9.85
N ARG A 38 15.33 0.71 -10.16
CA ARG A 38 16.34 1.73 -9.80
C ARG A 38 15.96 2.54 -8.57
N GLY A 39 14.76 2.37 -8.07
CA GLY A 39 14.28 3.15 -6.94
C GLY A 39 14.08 4.62 -7.28
N LEU A 40 13.60 4.91 -8.49
CA LEU A 40 13.29 6.28 -8.90
C LEU A 40 11.90 6.62 -8.37
N VAL A 41 11.86 7.37 -7.28
CA VAL A 41 10.64 7.70 -6.56
C VAL A 41 10.49 9.21 -6.50
N GLU A 42 9.33 9.70 -6.91
CA GLU A 42 9.03 11.13 -6.93
C GLU A 42 8.20 11.59 -5.73
N GLU A 43 7.58 10.67 -5.02
CA GLU A 43 6.67 10.98 -3.91
C GLU A 43 7.43 11.50 -2.70
N ASP A 44 7.13 12.74 -2.32
CA ASP A 44 7.78 13.39 -1.17
C ASP A 44 7.55 12.62 0.14
N TRP A 45 6.37 12.04 0.31
CA TRP A 45 6.06 11.29 1.53
C TRP A 45 6.95 10.04 1.69
N PHE A 46 7.40 9.47 0.58
CA PHE A 46 8.33 8.34 0.64
C PHE A 46 9.70 8.80 1.19
N TRP A 47 10.21 9.89 0.66
CA TRP A 47 11.50 10.41 1.09
C TRP A 47 11.47 10.99 2.50
N ASP A 48 10.32 11.54 2.92
CA ASP A 48 10.13 11.95 4.31
C ASP A 48 10.24 10.74 5.24
N ALA A 49 9.67 9.60 4.83
CA ALA A 49 9.76 8.36 5.59
C ALA A 49 11.19 7.81 5.62
N VAL A 50 11.94 7.98 4.55
CA VAL A 50 13.37 7.63 4.52
C VAL A 50 14.15 8.51 5.50
N THR A 51 13.88 9.81 5.48
CA THR A 51 14.57 10.76 6.35
C THR A 51 14.32 10.47 7.82
N ASN A 52 13.11 10.05 8.19
CA ASN A 52 12.78 9.75 9.59
C ASN A 52 13.05 8.30 9.98
N ASN A 53 13.72 7.54 9.11
CA ASN A 53 14.09 6.14 9.33
C ASN A 53 12.93 5.14 9.41
N THR A 54 11.75 5.51 8.94
CA THR A 54 10.65 4.57 8.76
C THR A 54 10.94 3.63 7.61
N ILE A 55 11.62 4.13 6.58
CA ILE A 55 12.02 3.34 5.41
C ILE A 55 13.53 3.36 5.27
N ILE A 56 14.10 2.18 5.03
CA ILE A 56 15.52 2.02 4.71
C ILE A 56 15.61 1.48 3.30
N THR A 57 16.34 2.19 2.44
CA THR A 57 16.45 1.86 1.02
C THR A 57 17.74 1.09 0.73
N TYR A 58 17.63 0.15 -0.20
CA TYR A 58 18.75 -0.67 -0.66
C TYR A 58 18.72 -0.75 -2.18
N GLY A 59 19.88 -0.64 -2.79
CA GLY A 59 19.99 -0.76 -4.25
C GLY A 59 19.35 0.38 -5.03
N PHE A 60 19.05 1.51 -4.36
CA PHE A 60 18.51 2.68 -5.03
C PHE A 60 19.64 3.44 -5.73
N GLY A 61 19.33 3.93 -6.94
CA GLY A 61 20.25 4.72 -7.73
C GLY A 61 20.60 4.06 -9.05
N LYS A 62 20.92 4.90 -10.02
CA LYS A 62 21.10 4.47 -11.41
C LYS A 62 22.34 3.61 -11.66
N PHE A 63 23.28 3.56 -10.73
CA PHE A 63 24.51 2.79 -10.89
C PHE A 63 24.51 1.47 -10.13
N ASN A 64 23.39 1.11 -9.51
CA ASN A 64 23.30 -0.15 -8.81
C ASN A 64 23.01 -1.29 -9.78
N GLU A 65 23.73 -2.41 -9.59
CA GLU A 65 23.51 -3.62 -10.38
C GLU A 65 22.34 -4.45 -9.85
N ASN A 66 22.04 -4.29 -8.58
CA ASN A 66 20.95 -5.03 -7.94
C ASN A 66 19.65 -4.23 -7.99
N PRO A 67 18.52 -4.91 -8.19
CA PRO A 67 17.22 -4.22 -8.14
C PRO A 67 16.98 -3.55 -6.80
N ALA A 68 16.32 -2.41 -6.84
CA ALA A 68 15.97 -1.65 -5.65
C ALA A 68 14.97 -2.41 -4.77
N TRP A 69 15.18 -2.33 -3.47
CA TRP A 69 14.24 -2.83 -2.48
C TRP A 69 14.34 -1.98 -1.23
N CYS A 70 13.39 -2.09 -0.35
CA CYS A 70 13.43 -1.33 0.89
C CYS A 70 12.75 -2.10 2.02
N VAL A 71 13.03 -1.65 3.24
CA VAL A 71 12.38 -2.17 4.44
C VAL A 71 11.55 -1.04 5.03
N ILE A 72 10.29 -1.33 5.28
CA ILE A 72 9.33 -0.39 5.83
C ILE A 72 8.98 -0.83 7.25
N THR A 73 9.14 0.06 8.21
CA THR A 73 8.74 -0.20 9.59
C THR A 73 7.23 0.02 9.70
N THR A 74 6.51 -1.01 10.10
CA THR A 74 5.07 -0.95 10.32
C THR A 74 4.77 -1.26 11.80
N PRO A 75 3.53 -1.00 12.28
CA PRO A 75 3.15 -1.39 13.64
C PRO A 75 3.32 -2.87 13.93
N GLU A 76 3.23 -3.73 12.89
CA GLU A 76 3.43 -5.18 13.03
C GLU A 76 4.89 -5.57 12.89
N GLY A 77 5.79 -4.62 12.70
CA GLY A 77 7.21 -4.85 12.53
C GLY A 77 7.70 -4.49 11.13
N PRO A 78 8.98 -4.75 10.84
CA PRO A 78 9.54 -4.42 9.54
C PRO A 78 9.01 -5.36 8.46
N VAL A 79 8.72 -4.79 7.29
CA VAL A 79 8.30 -5.56 6.10
C VAL A 79 9.15 -5.12 4.92
N THR A 80 9.43 -6.06 4.03
CA THR A 80 10.27 -5.81 2.86
C THR A 80 9.39 -5.53 1.65
N ALA A 81 9.75 -4.49 0.90
CA ALA A 81 9.20 -4.19 -0.41
C ALA A 81 10.27 -4.44 -1.45
N SER A 82 9.95 -5.21 -2.48
CA SER A 82 10.86 -5.53 -3.57
C SER A 82 10.47 -4.78 -4.84
N THR A 83 11.38 -4.74 -5.81
CA THR A 83 11.07 -4.20 -7.13
C THR A 83 9.79 -4.85 -7.68
N GLY A 84 8.88 -4.02 -8.17
CA GLY A 84 7.58 -4.47 -8.67
C GLY A 84 6.45 -4.35 -7.65
N ASP A 85 6.77 -4.33 -6.37
CA ASP A 85 5.75 -4.14 -5.34
C ASP A 85 5.23 -2.70 -5.38
N TYR A 86 3.96 -2.54 -5.01
CA TYR A 86 3.40 -1.22 -4.79
C TYR A 86 3.69 -0.78 -3.36
N ILE A 87 3.99 0.49 -3.21
CA ILE A 87 4.14 1.12 -1.90
C ILE A 87 2.98 2.07 -1.72
N ILE A 88 2.23 1.86 -0.65
CA ILE A 88 0.96 2.53 -0.41
C ILE A 88 1.09 3.45 0.79
N ARG A 89 0.54 4.66 0.65
CA ARG A 89 0.30 5.54 1.78
C ARG A 89 -1.20 5.55 2.05
N GLY A 90 -1.59 5.02 3.19
CA GLY A 90 -2.99 4.94 3.59
C GLY A 90 -3.55 6.25 4.10
N VAL A 91 -4.84 6.23 4.43
CA VAL A 91 -5.58 7.43 4.82
C VAL A 91 -5.07 8.06 6.11
N ASN A 92 -4.44 7.28 6.97
CA ASN A 92 -3.86 7.77 8.22
C ASN A 92 -2.36 8.05 8.11
N GLY A 93 -1.82 8.05 6.89
CA GLY A 93 -0.41 8.27 6.66
C GLY A 93 0.46 7.05 6.83
N GLU A 94 -0.11 5.89 7.14
CA GLU A 94 0.63 4.64 7.26
C GLU A 94 1.18 4.21 5.90
N ILE A 95 2.37 3.63 5.90
CA ILE A 95 3.04 3.19 4.67
C ILE A 95 3.23 1.67 4.74
N TYR A 96 2.87 0.98 3.67
CA TYR A 96 3.00 -0.47 3.61
C TYR A 96 3.13 -0.95 2.17
N PRO A 97 3.78 -2.10 1.95
CA PRO A 97 3.90 -2.66 0.60
C PRO A 97 2.73 -3.55 0.25
N CYS A 98 2.51 -3.74 -1.05
CA CYS A 98 1.49 -4.65 -1.55
C CYS A 98 2.04 -5.31 -2.81
N LYS A 99 1.83 -6.61 -2.93
CA LYS A 99 2.23 -7.35 -4.12
C LYS A 99 1.45 -6.87 -5.33
N PRO A 100 2.09 -6.80 -6.52
CA PRO A 100 1.45 -6.20 -7.69
C PRO A 100 0.16 -6.90 -8.11
N ASP A 101 0.12 -8.23 -8.08
CA ASP A 101 -1.08 -8.97 -8.44
C ASP A 101 -2.25 -8.69 -7.50
N ILE A 102 -1.97 -8.60 -6.21
CA ILE A 102 -2.99 -8.28 -5.21
C ILE A 102 -3.45 -6.84 -5.36
N PHE A 103 -2.49 -5.92 -5.54
CA PHE A 103 -2.81 -4.50 -5.69
C PHE A 103 -3.71 -4.27 -6.90
N GLU A 104 -3.37 -4.85 -8.04
CA GLU A 104 -4.11 -4.64 -9.28
C GLU A 104 -5.52 -5.22 -9.23
N LYS A 105 -5.74 -6.26 -8.43
CA LYS A 105 -7.09 -6.83 -8.22
C LYS A 105 -7.94 -6.00 -7.27
N THR A 106 -7.32 -5.26 -6.36
CA THR A 106 -8.04 -4.62 -5.27
C THR A 106 -8.10 -3.10 -5.38
N HIS A 107 -7.42 -2.52 -6.36
CA HIS A 107 -7.34 -1.08 -6.53
C HIS A 107 -7.58 -0.69 -7.99
N GLU A 108 -8.03 0.54 -8.16
CA GLU A 108 -8.21 1.13 -9.49
C GLU A 108 -7.73 2.59 -9.43
N ILE A 109 -7.31 3.11 -10.58
CA ILE A 109 -6.85 4.49 -10.67
C ILE A 109 -8.05 5.41 -10.54
N VAL A 110 -7.89 6.45 -9.72
CA VAL A 110 -8.87 7.52 -9.56
C VAL A 110 -8.44 8.69 -10.44
N GLU A 111 -9.30 9.07 -11.35
CA GLU A 111 -9.08 10.20 -12.25
C GLU A 111 -9.72 11.48 -11.74
#